data_625bb245f73c25015fe433e00dcb6920
#
_entry.id   625bb245f73c25015fe433e00dcb6920
#
_cell.length_a   1.000
_cell.length_b   1.000
_cell.length_c   1.000
_cell.angle_alpha   90.00
_cell.angle_beta   90.00
_cell.angle_gamma   90.00
#
_symmetry.space_group_name_H-M   'P 1'
#
loop_
_entity.id
_entity.type
_entity.pdbx_description
1 polymer ?
#
loop_
_entity_poly.entity_id
_entity_poly.type
_entity_poly.pdbx_seq_one_letter_code
_entity_poly.pdbx_strand_id
1 'polypeptide(L)'
;KLPHFRSIRVGGNGSIAVRDSDLHTYGIFMDETAQSPNDAKTLKKLEITDSTVLTGDIIGARGEYASVEEIVIRGSSIRLNEEYPYNRCTIGGGEQASFGSIDIQDSQIDITSSLNAPAIGNGWQVYYNRESRIRIANSEVSVRCASLGPAIGAAWDSGSGRINIIIENSTVTAKGG
;
A
#
# COMPACT_ATOMS: atom_id res chain seq x y z
N LYS A 1 -28.92 2.81 1.72
CA LYS A 1 -28.15 1.67 1.16
C LYS A 1 -26.82 2.25 0.71
N LEU A 2 -25.77 1.94 1.45
CA LEU A 2 -24.40 2.31 1.04
C LEU A 2 -24.11 1.55 -0.27
N PRO A 3 -23.50 2.21 -1.27
CA PRO A 3 -23.08 1.52 -2.47
C PRO A 3 -22.08 0.41 -2.06
N HIS A 4 -22.26 -0.79 -2.59
CA HIS A 4 -21.32 -1.88 -2.37
C HIS A 4 -20.07 -1.61 -3.20
N PHE A 5 -19.11 -0.89 -2.65
CA PHE A 5 -17.80 -0.72 -3.25
C PHE A 5 -17.10 -2.07 -3.31
N ARG A 6 -16.69 -2.46 -4.51
CA ARG A 6 -15.98 -3.72 -4.71
C ARG A 6 -14.49 -3.46 -4.77
N SER A 7 -13.71 -4.42 -4.29
CA SER A 7 -12.26 -4.39 -4.45
C SER A 7 -11.89 -4.81 -5.88
N ILE A 8 -10.80 -4.23 -6.39
CA ILE A 8 -10.09 -4.78 -7.54
C ILE A 8 -9.11 -5.81 -6.98
N ARG A 9 -9.31 -7.07 -7.33
CA ARG A 9 -8.49 -8.19 -6.85
C ARG A 9 -7.90 -8.96 -8.01
N VAL A 10 -6.66 -9.33 -7.85
CA VAL A 10 -5.94 -10.20 -8.79
C VAL A 10 -5.33 -11.34 -8.01
N GLY A 11 -5.45 -12.55 -8.53
CA GLY A 11 -4.76 -13.73 -8.03
C GLY A 11 -3.51 -14.04 -8.85
N GLY A 12 -2.50 -14.62 -8.23
CA GLY A 12 -1.31 -15.12 -8.89
C GLY A 12 -0.31 -14.06 -9.35
N ASN A 13 0.48 -14.38 -10.36
CA ASN A 13 1.62 -13.58 -10.85
C ASN A 13 1.21 -12.51 -11.89
N GLY A 14 0.08 -11.84 -11.67
CA GLY A 14 -0.45 -10.84 -12.59
C GLY A 14 0.11 -9.43 -12.38
N SER A 15 -0.50 -8.47 -13.09
CA SER A 15 -0.29 -7.03 -12.87
C SER A 15 -1.64 -6.30 -12.89
N ILE A 16 -1.70 -5.17 -12.19
CA ILE A 16 -2.86 -4.29 -12.16
C ILE A 16 -2.43 -2.93 -12.70
N ALA A 17 -3.22 -2.34 -13.60
CA ALA A 17 -3.05 -0.96 -14.03
C ALA A 17 -4.38 -0.21 -13.95
N VAL A 18 -4.35 0.96 -13.31
CA VAL A 18 -5.43 1.95 -13.25
C VAL A 18 -4.90 3.21 -13.92
N ARG A 19 -5.56 3.68 -14.97
CA ARG A 19 -5.09 4.84 -15.73
C ARG A 19 -6.25 5.74 -16.10
N ASP A 20 -6.03 7.05 -16.08
CA ASP A 20 -6.99 8.08 -16.51
C ASP A 20 -8.38 7.87 -15.89
N SER A 21 -8.43 7.56 -14.59
CA SER A 21 -9.64 7.05 -13.94
C SER A 21 -10.01 7.82 -12.67
N ASP A 22 -11.31 7.93 -12.43
CA ASP A 22 -11.87 8.29 -11.13
C ASP A 22 -12.47 7.04 -10.49
N LEU A 23 -11.80 6.51 -9.49
CA LEU A 23 -12.07 5.19 -8.93
C LEU A 23 -12.45 5.28 -7.46
N HIS A 24 -13.66 4.84 -7.14
CA HIS A 24 -14.09 4.60 -5.77
C HIS A 24 -14.08 3.09 -5.51
N THR A 25 -13.19 2.62 -4.67
CA THR A 25 -13.01 1.19 -4.41
C THR A 25 -12.75 0.90 -2.94
N TYR A 26 -13.04 -0.32 -2.54
CA TYR A 26 -12.64 -0.78 -1.20
C TYR A 26 -11.13 -0.98 -1.11
N GLY A 27 -10.50 -1.48 -2.17
CA GLY A 27 -9.06 -1.66 -2.26
C GLY A 27 -8.63 -2.18 -3.62
N ILE A 28 -7.33 -2.10 -3.91
CA ILE A 28 -6.69 -2.58 -5.15
C ILE A 28 -5.53 -3.48 -4.71
N PHE A 29 -5.74 -4.78 -4.71
CA PHE A 29 -4.72 -5.67 -4.14
C PHE A 29 -4.77 -7.09 -4.67
N MET A 30 -3.67 -7.78 -4.49
CA MET A 30 -3.63 -9.24 -4.51
C MET A 30 -4.03 -9.76 -3.13
N ASP A 31 -5.03 -10.63 -3.09
CA ASP A 31 -5.54 -11.27 -1.87
C ASP A 31 -5.32 -12.78 -1.99
N GLU A 32 -4.18 -13.23 -1.52
CA GLU A 32 -3.85 -14.64 -1.51
C GLU A 32 -3.16 -15.03 -0.21
N THR A 33 -3.52 -16.20 0.30
CA THR A 33 -2.85 -16.83 1.43
C THR A 33 -2.19 -18.10 0.93
N ALA A 34 -0.86 -18.14 0.96
CA ALA A 34 -0.10 -19.35 0.70
C ALA A 34 0.09 -20.13 2.01
N GLN A 35 0.24 -21.46 1.91
CA GLN A 35 0.48 -22.30 3.09
C GLN A 35 1.97 -22.39 3.45
N SER A 36 2.83 -21.95 2.55
CA SER A 36 4.27 -21.94 2.76
C SER A 36 4.96 -20.83 1.94
N PRO A 37 6.18 -20.45 2.30
CA PRO A 37 7.00 -19.53 1.51
C PRO A 37 7.22 -19.97 0.06
N ASN A 38 7.21 -21.27 -0.20
CA ASN A 38 7.46 -21.82 -1.54
C ASN A 38 6.24 -21.66 -2.47
N ASP A 39 5.06 -21.51 -1.88
CA ASP A 39 3.80 -21.29 -2.60
C ASP A 39 3.44 -19.80 -2.70
N ALA A 40 4.36 -18.95 -2.26
CA ALA A 40 4.17 -17.50 -2.22
C ALA A 40 3.74 -16.93 -3.58
N LYS A 41 2.72 -16.12 -3.56
CA LYS A 41 2.21 -15.43 -4.74
C LYS A 41 2.70 -14.00 -4.76
N THR A 42 3.06 -13.55 -5.94
CA THR A 42 3.62 -12.22 -6.14
C THR A 42 2.88 -11.49 -7.26
N LEU A 43 2.30 -10.34 -6.90
CA LEU A 43 1.84 -9.38 -7.89
C LEU A 43 3.07 -8.69 -8.48
N LYS A 44 3.31 -8.80 -9.77
CA LYS A 44 4.51 -8.22 -10.40
C LYS A 44 4.51 -6.71 -10.38
N LYS A 45 3.37 -6.10 -10.73
CA LYS A 45 3.23 -4.65 -10.76
C LYS A 45 1.81 -4.22 -10.43
N LEU A 46 1.70 -3.16 -9.62
CA LEU A 46 0.50 -2.37 -9.43
C LEU A 46 0.81 -0.93 -9.85
N GLU A 47 0.13 -0.44 -10.87
CA GLU A 47 0.34 0.89 -11.44
C GLU A 47 -0.93 1.72 -11.36
N ILE A 48 -0.82 2.95 -10.85
CA ILE A 48 -1.90 3.94 -10.82
C ILE A 48 -1.32 5.22 -11.44
N THR A 49 -1.85 5.63 -12.57
CA THR A 49 -1.37 6.82 -13.29
C THR A 49 -2.53 7.73 -13.68
N ASP A 50 -2.30 9.05 -13.53
CA ASP A 50 -3.22 10.11 -13.93
C ASP A 50 -4.65 9.88 -13.45
N SER A 51 -4.77 9.42 -12.18
CA SER A 51 -6.02 8.91 -11.62
C SER A 51 -6.33 9.48 -10.25
N THR A 52 -7.63 9.56 -9.94
CA THR A 52 -8.12 9.83 -8.58
C THR A 52 -8.66 8.53 -7.99
N VAL A 53 -8.15 8.13 -6.82
CA VAL A 53 -8.57 6.90 -6.14
C VAL A 53 -9.02 7.21 -4.72
N LEU A 54 -10.28 6.92 -4.44
CA LEU A 54 -10.82 6.88 -3.08
C LEU A 54 -10.85 5.42 -2.62
N THR A 55 -10.08 5.08 -1.60
CA THR A 55 -9.96 3.69 -1.11
C THR A 55 -10.10 3.61 0.41
N GLY A 56 -10.61 2.51 0.90
CA GLY A 56 -10.77 2.25 2.34
C GLY A 56 -9.88 1.12 2.87
N ASP A 57 -9.14 0.45 1.98
CA ASP A 57 -8.28 -0.69 2.31
C ASP A 57 -6.97 -0.62 1.53
N ILE A 58 -6.31 -1.71 1.33
CA ILE A 58 -4.94 -1.85 0.82
C ILE A 58 -4.84 -1.52 -0.68
N ILE A 59 -3.76 -0.85 -1.04
CA ILE A 59 -3.23 -0.74 -2.40
C ILE A 59 -1.91 -1.55 -2.41
N GLY A 60 -1.95 -2.80 -2.86
CA GLY A 60 -0.76 -3.65 -2.84
C GLY A 60 -1.00 -5.14 -2.70
N ALA A 61 -0.53 -5.76 -1.62
CA ALA A 61 -0.69 -7.18 -1.34
C ALA A 61 -1.25 -7.42 0.05
N ARG A 62 -2.06 -8.47 0.20
CA ARG A 62 -2.64 -8.91 1.46
C ARG A 62 -2.65 -10.43 1.54
N GLY A 63 -2.39 -10.94 2.73
CA GLY A 63 -2.40 -12.36 3.03
C GLY A 63 -1.01 -12.92 3.28
N GLU A 64 -0.99 -14.08 3.92
CA GLU A 64 0.24 -14.74 4.35
C GLU A 64 1.11 -15.12 3.14
N TYR A 65 2.37 -14.72 3.17
CA TYR A 65 3.34 -14.86 2.08
C TYR A 65 2.98 -14.14 0.76
N ALA A 66 1.96 -13.31 0.73
CA ALA A 66 1.67 -12.48 -0.43
C ALA A 66 2.71 -11.36 -0.58
N SER A 67 3.00 -10.97 -1.81
CA SER A 67 3.89 -9.85 -2.05
C SER A 67 3.52 -9.09 -3.33
N VAL A 68 3.92 -7.82 -3.40
CA VAL A 68 3.92 -7.03 -4.62
C VAL A 68 5.35 -6.59 -4.93
N GLU A 69 5.84 -6.84 -6.14
CA GLU A 69 7.20 -6.46 -6.51
C GLU A 69 7.35 -4.96 -6.68
N GLU A 70 6.42 -4.33 -7.39
CA GLU A 70 6.47 -2.91 -7.68
C GLU A 70 5.08 -2.27 -7.56
N ILE A 71 5.02 -1.15 -6.82
CA ILE A 71 3.88 -0.24 -6.80
C ILE A 71 4.35 1.09 -7.39
N VAL A 72 3.66 1.57 -8.44
CA VAL A 72 3.94 2.83 -9.10
C VAL A 72 2.70 3.70 -9.03
N ILE A 73 2.84 4.92 -8.50
CA ILE A 73 1.78 5.93 -8.42
C ILE A 73 2.34 7.21 -9.05
N ARG A 74 1.74 7.66 -10.16
CA ARG A 74 2.20 8.86 -10.87
C ARG A 74 1.06 9.75 -11.29
N GLY A 75 1.23 11.06 -11.17
CA GLY A 75 0.23 12.06 -11.56
C GLY A 75 -1.11 11.88 -10.89
N SER A 76 -1.17 11.22 -9.72
CA SER A 76 -2.41 10.68 -9.18
C SER A 76 -2.73 11.23 -7.79
N SER A 77 -4.01 11.22 -7.44
CA SER A 77 -4.49 11.55 -6.09
C SER A 77 -5.06 10.30 -5.43
N ILE A 78 -4.46 9.90 -4.30
CA ILE A 78 -4.94 8.77 -3.49
C ILE A 78 -5.45 9.32 -2.17
N ARG A 79 -6.71 9.03 -1.86
CA ARG A 79 -7.34 9.48 -0.63
C ARG A 79 -8.07 8.35 0.07
N LEU A 80 -8.11 8.46 1.39
CA LEU A 80 -8.95 7.60 2.20
C LEU A 80 -10.43 7.91 1.93
N ASN A 81 -11.22 6.88 1.71
CA ASN A 81 -12.67 7.01 1.71
C ASN A 81 -13.19 6.93 3.16
N GLU A 82 -13.56 8.08 3.73
CA GLU A 82 -14.03 8.18 5.12
C GLU A 82 -15.36 7.45 5.39
N GLU A 83 -16.11 7.08 4.35
CA GLU A 83 -17.34 6.29 4.49
C GLU A 83 -17.08 4.84 4.90
N TYR A 84 -15.82 4.38 4.87
CA TYR A 84 -15.47 3.04 5.31
C TYR A 84 -15.22 2.97 6.82
N PRO A 85 -15.94 2.11 7.54
CA PRO A 85 -15.84 2.04 9.00
C PRO A 85 -14.50 1.52 9.51
N TYR A 86 -13.62 1.04 8.64
CA TYR A 86 -12.37 0.39 9.05
C TYR A 86 -11.10 1.15 8.70
N ASN A 87 -11.16 2.26 7.96
CA ASN A 87 -10.04 3.19 7.66
C ASN A 87 -8.64 2.51 7.67
N ARG A 88 -8.46 1.48 6.86
CA ARG A 88 -7.28 0.61 6.90
C ARG A 88 -6.35 0.82 5.72
N CYS A 89 -6.34 2.00 5.15
CA CYS A 89 -5.59 2.24 3.93
C CYS A 89 -4.09 2.11 4.16
N THR A 90 -3.49 1.20 3.41
CA THR A 90 -2.05 0.99 3.36
C THR A 90 -1.62 0.90 1.90
N ILE A 91 -0.58 1.64 1.51
CA ILE A 91 0.10 1.45 0.23
C ILE A 91 1.29 0.53 0.50
N GLY A 92 1.26 -0.68 -0.04
CA GLY A 92 2.34 -1.64 0.18
C GLY A 92 1.87 -3.04 0.56
N GLY A 93 2.56 -3.65 1.52
CA GLY A 93 2.15 -4.90 2.14
C GLY A 93 1.18 -4.65 3.29
N GLY A 94 0.01 -5.30 3.26
CA GLY A 94 -0.89 -5.38 4.40
C GLY A 94 -0.40 -6.38 5.44
N GLU A 95 -1.31 -6.88 6.27
CA GLU A 95 -0.99 -7.90 7.26
C GLU A 95 -0.38 -9.15 6.58
N GLN A 96 0.77 -9.59 7.06
CA GLN A 96 1.53 -10.76 6.60
C GLN A 96 2.00 -10.69 5.13
N ALA A 97 1.91 -9.53 4.50
CA ALA A 97 2.32 -9.32 3.12
C ALA A 97 3.47 -8.32 3.01
N SER A 98 4.23 -8.41 1.93
CA SER A 98 5.41 -7.57 1.67
C SER A 98 5.34 -6.83 0.34
N PHE A 99 6.24 -5.87 0.15
CA PHE A 99 6.48 -5.23 -1.13
C PHE A 99 7.98 -5.20 -1.46
N GLY A 100 8.31 -5.04 -2.73
CA GLY A 100 9.69 -4.79 -3.21
C GLY A 100 9.96 -3.29 -3.30
N SER A 101 9.23 -2.57 -4.16
CA SER A 101 9.39 -1.13 -4.31
C SER A 101 8.05 -0.40 -4.37
N ILE A 102 8.05 0.83 -3.84
CA ILE A 102 6.99 1.82 -3.99
C ILE A 102 7.61 3.07 -4.59
N ASP A 103 7.13 3.52 -5.74
CA ASP A 103 7.53 4.77 -6.42
C ASP A 103 6.32 5.69 -6.55
N ILE A 104 6.32 6.79 -5.79
CA ILE A 104 5.28 7.83 -5.80
C ILE A 104 5.90 9.07 -6.43
N GLN A 105 5.33 9.52 -7.54
CA GLN A 105 5.85 10.66 -8.29
C GLN A 105 4.72 11.58 -8.76
N ASP A 106 4.96 12.90 -8.66
CA ASP A 106 4.03 13.94 -9.14
C ASP A 106 2.60 13.75 -8.62
N SER A 107 2.45 13.30 -7.35
CA SER A 107 1.20 12.78 -6.82
C SER A 107 0.82 13.40 -5.47
N GLN A 108 -0.48 13.29 -5.14
CA GLN A 108 -1.01 13.68 -3.84
C GLN A 108 -1.54 12.44 -3.09
N ILE A 109 -1.02 12.20 -1.90
CA ILE A 109 -1.43 11.07 -1.05
C ILE A 109 -1.94 11.61 0.28
N ASP A 110 -3.17 11.27 0.63
CA ASP A 110 -3.77 11.63 1.92
C ASP A 110 -4.51 10.43 2.51
N ILE A 111 -3.81 9.67 3.34
CA ILE A 111 -4.32 8.42 3.89
C ILE A 111 -4.00 8.26 5.38
N THR A 112 -4.90 7.55 6.06
CA THR A 112 -4.72 7.12 7.44
C THR A 112 -4.84 5.61 7.52
N SER A 113 -3.86 4.96 8.16
CA SER A 113 -3.94 3.56 8.54
C SER A 113 -4.42 3.45 9.97
N SER A 114 -5.38 2.58 10.23
CA SER A 114 -5.92 2.33 11.58
C SER A 114 -5.43 1.02 12.20
N LEU A 115 -4.65 0.27 11.46
CA LEU A 115 -4.03 -0.98 11.93
C LEU A 115 -2.62 -0.75 12.45
N ASN A 116 -2.05 -1.82 13.00
CA ASN A 116 -0.62 -1.90 13.31
C ASN A 116 0.25 -1.95 12.03
N ALA A 117 -0.29 -1.49 10.91
CA ALA A 117 0.39 -1.39 9.64
C ALA A 117 0.65 0.08 9.30
N PRO A 118 1.79 0.42 8.69
CA PRO A 118 2.06 1.78 8.24
C PRO A 118 1.08 2.21 7.14
N ALA A 119 0.89 3.51 6.98
CA ALA A 119 0.13 4.01 5.84
C ALA A 119 0.86 3.77 4.51
N ILE A 120 2.21 3.82 4.51
CA ILE A 120 3.03 3.42 3.37
C ILE A 120 4.12 2.47 3.86
N GLY A 121 4.12 1.21 3.40
CA GLY A 121 5.18 0.28 3.76
C GLY A 121 4.76 -1.17 3.97
N ASN A 122 5.50 -1.88 4.82
CA ASN A 122 5.23 -3.27 5.19
C ASN A 122 4.32 -3.39 6.40
N GLY A 123 3.32 -4.24 6.29
CA GLY A 123 2.40 -4.55 7.38
C GLY A 123 3.02 -5.36 8.51
N TRP A 124 2.16 -5.81 9.40
CA TRP A 124 2.51 -6.60 10.58
C TRP A 124 2.80 -8.06 10.22
N GLN A 125 3.75 -8.70 10.92
CA GLN A 125 4.16 -10.10 10.75
C GLN A 125 4.59 -10.48 9.32
N VAL A 126 5.44 -9.65 8.72
CA VAL A 126 6.03 -9.99 7.42
C VAL A 126 7.17 -10.98 7.60
N TYR A 127 6.98 -12.22 7.15
CA TYR A 127 7.96 -13.29 7.31
C TYR A 127 9.12 -13.25 6.31
N TYR A 128 9.06 -12.35 5.30
CA TYR A 128 10.08 -12.24 4.27
C TYR A 128 11.05 -11.11 4.53
N ASN A 129 12.31 -11.48 4.63
CA ASN A 129 13.44 -10.58 4.77
C ASN A 129 13.88 -10.07 3.38
N ARG A 130 13.15 -9.11 2.82
CA ARG A 130 13.53 -8.46 1.55
C ARG A 130 14.00 -7.05 1.82
N GLU A 131 15.02 -6.61 1.07
CA GLU A 131 15.30 -5.19 0.95
C GLU A 131 14.17 -4.55 0.14
N SER A 132 13.52 -3.56 0.75
CA SER A 132 12.42 -2.83 0.13
C SER A 132 12.82 -1.37 -0.06
N ARG A 133 12.21 -0.71 -1.04
CA ARG A 133 12.48 0.69 -1.33
C ARG A 133 11.17 1.47 -1.41
N ILE A 134 11.15 2.66 -0.79
CA ILE A 134 10.10 3.66 -0.94
C ILE A 134 10.76 4.91 -1.52
N ARG A 135 10.29 5.38 -2.68
CA ARG A 135 10.69 6.65 -3.26
C ARG A 135 9.46 7.56 -3.36
N ILE A 136 9.60 8.79 -2.91
CA ILE A 136 8.60 9.85 -3.00
C ILE A 136 9.27 11.03 -3.66
N ALA A 137 8.81 11.43 -4.84
CA ALA A 137 9.39 12.52 -5.61
C ALA A 137 8.32 13.49 -6.12
N ASN A 138 8.61 14.80 -6.06
CA ASN A 138 7.74 15.87 -6.55
C ASN A 138 6.29 15.76 -6.07
N SER A 139 6.08 15.31 -4.83
CA SER A 139 4.77 14.89 -4.35
C SER A 139 4.39 15.56 -3.03
N GLU A 140 3.08 15.60 -2.76
CA GLU A 140 2.54 16.00 -1.47
C GLU A 140 1.96 14.77 -0.78
N VAL A 141 2.52 14.41 0.37
CA VAL A 141 2.17 13.18 1.09
C VAL A 141 1.81 13.50 2.54
N SER A 142 0.55 13.29 2.89
CA SER A 142 0.03 13.39 4.25
C SER A 142 -0.41 12.01 4.71
N VAL A 143 0.34 11.40 5.61
CA VAL A 143 0.08 10.03 6.04
C VAL A 143 0.11 9.90 7.56
N ARG A 144 -0.82 9.10 8.06
CA ARG A 144 -0.95 8.84 9.49
C ARG A 144 -1.15 7.36 9.76
N CYS A 145 -0.45 6.84 10.77
CA CYS A 145 -0.83 5.60 11.44
C CYS A 145 -1.56 5.95 12.74
N ALA A 146 -2.80 5.52 12.89
CA ALA A 146 -3.60 5.81 14.09
C ALA A 146 -3.39 4.76 15.21
N SER A 147 -2.56 3.77 14.99
CA SER A 147 -2.19 2.72 15.94
C SER A 147 -0.68 2.74 16.20
N LEU A 148 -0.12 1.65 16.73
CA LEU A 148 1.26 1.54 17.21
C LEU A 148 2.32 1.41 16.09
N GLY A 149 2.04 1.83 14.88
CA GLY A 149 2.95 1.71 13.74
C GLY A 149 3.56 3.04 13.29
N PRO A 150 4.61 3.00 12.45
CA PRO A 150 5.10 4.18 11.77
C PRO A 150 4.12 4.62 10.69
N ALA A 151 4.13 5.90 10.31
CA ALA A 151 3.35 6.36 9.17
C ALA A 151 3.93 5.85 7.85
N ILE A 152 5.27 5.83 7.72
CA ILE A 152 6.01 5.30 6.58
C ILE A 152 7.07 4.34 7.10
N GLY A 153 7.16 3.13 6.54
CA GLY A 153 8.18 2.18 6.92
C GLY A 153 7.66 0.75 7.14
N ALA A 154 8.18 0.08 8.17
CA ALA A 154 7.77 -1.27 8.55
C ALA A 154 7.06 -1.27 9.89
N ALA A 155 5.98 -2.04 9.99
CA ALA A 155 5.28 -2.23 11.25
C ALA A 155 6.12 -3.04 12.23
N TRP A 156 5.69 -3.04 13.49
CA TRP A 156 6.27 -3.87 14.53
C TRP A 156 6.18 -5.36 14.15
N ASP A 157 7.19 -6.12 14.48
CA ASP A 157 7.32 -7.56 14.16
C ASP A 157 7.35 -7.89 12.65
N SER A 158 7.79 -6.95 11.84
CA SER A 158 7.90 -7.12 10.38
C SER A 158 9.25 -7.69 9.93
N GLY A 159 9.87 -8.54 10.73
CA GLY A 159 11.16 -9.16 10.39
C GLY A 159 12.33 -8.17 10.27
N SER A 160 13.49 -8.66 9.88
CA SER A 160 14.73 -7.86 9.78
C SER A 160 14.93 -7.16 8.41
N GLY A 161 13.87 -7.04 7.61
CA GLY A 161 13.96 -6.40 6.30
C GLY A 161 14.35 -4.92 6.38
N ARG A 162 15.23 -4.48 5.49
CA ARG A 162 15.63 -3.08 5.37
C ARG A 162 14.68 -2.37 4.41
N ILE A 163 14.18 -1.21 4.84
CA ILE A 163 13.44 -0.30 3.95
C ILE A 163 14.31 0.93 3.70
N ASN A 164 14.67 1.16 2.46
CA ASN A 164 15.35 2.38 2.02
C ASN A 164 14.29 3.41 1.62
N ILE A 165 14.22 4.54 2.32
CA ILE A 165 13.27 5.61 2.06
C ILE A 165 14.01 6.78 1.44
N ILE A 166 13.59 7.22 0.24
CA ILE A 166 14.13 8.35 -0.50
C ILE A 166 13.02 9.36 -0.72
N ILE A 167 13.22 10.59 -0.29
CA ILE A 167 12.27 11.71 -0.48
C ILE A 167 12.98 12.83 -1.23
N GLU A 168 12.44 13.22 -2.37
CA GLU A 168 13.02 14.21 -3.28
C GLU A 168 11.97 15.25 -3.66
N ASN A 169 12.28 16.52 -3.51
CA ASN A 169 11.45 17.66 -3.93
C ASN A 169 9.98 17.53 -3.51
N SER A 170 9.72 17.03 -2.32
CA SER A 170 8.39 16.66 -1.86
C SER A 170 8.07 17.26 -0.49
N THR A 171 6.78 17.49 -0.24
CA THR A 171 6.28 17.82 1.09
C THR A 171 5.70 16.56 1.72
N VAL A 172 6.30 16.10 2.83
CA VAL A 172 5.86 14.87 3.51
C VAL A 172 5.50 15.19 4.95
N THR A 173 4.25 14.95 5.31
CA THR A 173 3.75 14.98 6.68
C THR A 173 3.45 13.54 7.10
N ALA A 174 4.25 13.01 8.01
CA ALA A 174 4.12 11.63 8.47
C ALA A 174 3.94 11.60 10.00
N LYS A 175 2.82 11.04 10.48
CA LYS A 175 2.51 10.94 11.91
C LYS A 175 2.32 9.46 12.28
N GLY A 176 3.25 8.91 13.04
CA GLY A 176 3.11 7.61 13.69
C GLY A 176 2.14 7.62 14.87
N GLY A 177 1.69 6.46 15.30
CA GLY A 177 0.88 6.28 16.50
C GLY A 177 1.72 6.09 17.76
#